data_799fbacf52e8a1c92929bf4bf425fa89
#
_entry.id   799fbacf52e8a1c92929bf4bf425fa89
#
_cell.length_a   1.000
_cell.length_b   1.000
_cell.length_c   1.000
_cell.angle_alpha   90.00
_cell.angle_beta   90.00
_cell.angle_gamma   90.00
#
_symmetry.space_group_name_H-M   'P 1'
#
loop_
_entity.id
_entity.type
_entity.pdbx_description
1 polymer ?
#
loop_
_entity_poly.entity_id
_entity_poly.type
_entity_poly.pdbx_seq_one_letter_code
_entity_poly.pdbx_strand_id
1 'polypeptide(L)'
;GELDAFSRYFLPAYYSDKGKMDDFVAPQLVLDRQPGQLQSVILESSLMVDEATYQLTYVVAVKDGENRSQKRLVVTVKEEPAARYGFQVIAKPELSNYPK
;
A
#
# COMPACT_ATOMS: atom_id res chain seq x y z
N GLY A 1 -6.67 6.65 12.19
CA GLY A 1 -6.16 7.95 11.76
C GLY A 1 -6.08 8.05 10.24
N GLU A 2 -5.40 9.08 9.77
CA GLU A 2 -5.32 9.38 8.34
C GLU A 2 -4.57 8.30 7.55
N LEU A 3 -3.52 7.71 8.14
CA LEU A 3 -2.78 6.63 7.49
C LEU A 3 -3.61 5.35 7.38
N ASP A 4 -4.46 5.09 8.37
CA ASP A 4 -5.38 3.96 8.31
C ASP A 4 -6.41 4.17 7.19
N ALA A 5 -6.92 5.37 7.05
CA ALA A 5 -7.88 5.71 5.99
C ALA A 5 -7.24 5.57 4.61
N PHE A 6 -6.02 6.09 4.44
CA PHE A 6 -5.26 5.93 3.20
C PHE A 6 -5.10 4.45 2.86
N SER A 7 -4.65 3.65 3.83
CA SER A 7 -4.41 2.22 3.65
C SER A 7 -5.65 1.46 3.23
N ARG A 8 -6.78 1.80 3.84
CA ARG A 8 -8.09 1.16 3.58
C ARG A 8 -8.50 1.27 2.11
N TYR A 9 -8.13 2.38 1.46
CA TYR A 9 -8.48 2.60 0.06
C TYR A 9 -7.35 2.23 -0.91
N PHE A 10 -6.11 2.45 -0.51
CA PHE A 10 -4.96 2.14 -1.37
C PHE A 10 -4.81 0.63 -1.62
N LEU A 11 -4.85 -0.18 -0.57
CA LEU A 11 -4.56 -1.60 -0.72
C LEU A 11 -5.56 -2.35 -1.60
N PRO A 12 -6.87 -2.10 -1.53
CA PRO A 12 -7.79 -2.69 -2.51
C PRO A 12 -7.55 -2.24 -3.95
N ALA A 13 -7.07 -1.01 -4.16
CA ALA A 13 -6.70 -0.56 -5.49
C ALA A 13 -5.46 -1.27 -6.00
N TYR A 14 -4.51 -1.51 -5.10
CA TYR A 14 -3.23 -2.12 -5.45
C TYR A 14 -3.35 -3.63 -5.76
N TYR A 15 -4.25 -4.35 -5.06
CA TYR A 15 -4.42 -5.79 -5.22
C TYR A 15 -5.69 -6.20 -5.95
N SER A 16 -6.78 -5.48 -5.75
CA SER A 16 -8.11 -5.96 -6.19
C SER A 16 -8.75 -5.07 -7.23
N ASP A 17 -8.01 -4.16 -7.84
CA ASP A 17 -8.48 -3.26 -8.89
C ASP A 17 -9.71 -2.44 -8.47
N LYS A 18 -9.74 -2.01 -7.21
CA LYS A 18 -10.86 -1.23 -6.68
C LYS A 18 -10.44 0.21 -6.41
N GLY A 19 -10.45 1.02 -7.45
CA GLY A 19 -10.07 2.41 -7.38
C GLY A 19 -9.07 2.77 -8.45
N LYS A 20 -8.72 4.05 -8.50
CA LYS A 20 -7.79 4.58 -9.49
C LYS A 20 -6.42 4.74 -8.84
N MET A 21 -5.40 4.12 -9.42
CA MET A 21 -4.03 4.23 -8.89
C MET A 21 -3.57 5.68 -8.81
N ASP A 22 -4.01 6.53 -9.74
CA ASP A 22 -3.63 7.95 -9.75
C ASP A 22 -4.06 8.69 -8.48
N ASP A 23 -5.10 8.21 -7.79
CA ASP A 23 -5.54 8.81 -6.52
C ASP A 23 -4.54 8.58 -5.39
N PHE A 24 -3.60 7.64 -5.54
CA PHE A 24 -2.72 7.20 -4.47
C PHE A 24 -1.24 7.38 -4.74
N VAL A 25 -0.86 7.68 -5.98
CA VAL A 25 0.54 7.61 -6.42
C VAL A 25 1.02 8.98 -6.87
N ALA A 26 2.26 9.32 -6.51
CA ALA A 26 2.89 10.56 -6.96
C ALA A 26 2.93 10.60 -8.49
N PRO A 27 2.76 11.79 -9.11
CA PRO A 27 2.59 11.87 -10.56
C PRO A 27 3.72 11.28 -11.40
N GLN A 28 4.95 11.32 -10.87
CA GLN A 28 6.12 10.82 -11.58
C GLN A 28 6.37 9.33 -11.39
N LEU A 29 5.60 8.66 -10.53
CA LEU A 29 5.77 7.24 -10.25
C LEU A 29 4.71 6.44 -11.00
N VAL A 30 5.15 5.44 -11.75
CA VAL A 30 4.25 4.46 -12.37
C VAL A 30 4.23 3.23 -11.47
N LEU A 31 3.04 2.88 -10.99
CA LEU A 31 2.87 1.76 -10.08
C LEU A 31 1.87 0.78 -10.67
N ASP A 32 2.35 -0.43 -10.98
CA ASP A 32 1.49 -1.50 -11.48
C ASP A 32 0.77 -2.19 -10.32
N ARG A 33 -0.46 -2.62 -10.60
CA ARG A 33 -1.24 -3.39 -9.62
C ARG A 33 -0.64 -4.77 -9.42
N GLN A 34 -0.84 -5.31 -8.23
CA GLN A 34 -0.40 -6.64 -7.89
C GLN A 34 -1.46 -7.68 -8.28
N PRO A 35 -1.04 -8.88 -8.70
CA PRO A 35 -2.00 -9.95 -8.99
C PRO A 35 -2.64 -10.49 -7.72
N GLY A 36 -3.81 -11.10 -7.89
CA GLY A 36 -4.52 -11.75 -6.81
C GLY A 36 -5.51 -10.86 -6.10
N GLN A 37 -6.24 -11.47 -5.18
CA GLN A 37 -7.25 -10.81 -4.38
C GLN A 37 -6.78 -10.66 -2.95
N LEU A 38 -6.91 -9.45 -2.44
CA LEU A 38 -6.58 -9.16 -1.05
C LEU A 38 -7.61 -9.82 -0.13
N GLN A 39 -7.14 -10.66 0.79
CA GLN A 39 -7.99 -11.35 1.76
C GLN A 39 -7.97 -10.68 3.12
N SER A 40 -6.82 -10.25 3.56
CA SER A 40 -6.68 -9.53 4.82
C SER A 40 -5.45 -8.64 4.83
N VAL A 41 -5.49 -7.64 5.69
CA VAL A 41 -4.40 -6.67 5.87
C VAL A 41 -4.22 -6.40 7.35
N ILE A 42 -2.97 -6.41 7.79
CA ILE A 42 -2.59 -5.92 9.11
C ILE A 42 -1.52 -4.86 8.90
N LEU A 43 -1.76 -3.66 9.40
CA LEU A 43 -0.73 -2.62 9.46
C LEU A 43 0.13 -2.89 10.69
N GLU A 44 1.34 -3.41 10.48
CA GLU A 44 2.26 -3.75 11.57
C GLU A 44 2.92 -2.52 12.17
N SER A 45 3.32 -1.58 11.32
CA SER A 45 3.98 -0.38 11.80
C SER A 45 3.85 0.77 10.83
N SER A 46 3.92 1.97 11.36
CA SER A 46 4.05 3.18 10.59
C SER A 46 5.20 3.97 11.19
N LEU A 47 6.24 4.22 10.41
CA LEU A 47 7.46 4.87 10.86
C LEU A 47 7.62 6.19 10.11
N MET A 48 7.68 7.30 10.85
CA MET A 48 8.01 8.59 10.26
C MET A 48 9.50 8.61 9.96
N VAL A 49 9.86 8.71 8.67
CA VAL A 49 11.27 8.72 8.23
C VAL A 49 11.82 10.13 8.05
N ASP A 50 10.93 11.10 7.85
CA ASP A 50 11.23 12.52 7.96
C ASP A 50 9.92 13.25 8.27
N GLU A 51 9.89 14.58 8.24
CA GLU A 51 8.72 15.33 8.73
C GLU A 51 7.42 15.12 7.94
N ALA A 52 7.48 14.60 6.73
CA ALA A 52 6.30 14.43 5.88
C ALA A 52 6.19 13.03 5.28
N THR A 53 7.16 12.16 5.53
CA THR A 53 7.29 10.86 4.87
C THR A 53 7.19 9.73 5.88
N TYR A 54 6.40 8.72 5.54
CA TYR A 54 6.17 7.57 6.41
C TYR A 54 6.46 6.28 5.66
N GLN A 55 7.00 5.32 6.37
CA GLN A 55 7.11 3.95 5.91
C GLN A 55 6.05 3.11 6.60
N LEU A 56 5.16 2.53 5.80
CA LEU A 56 4.06 1.69 6.29
C LEU A 56 4.41 0.24 6.01
N THR A 57 4.40 -0.59 7.04
CA THR A 57 4.67 -2.02 6.91
C THR A 57 3.40 -2.79 7.16
N TYR A 58 2.97 -3.54 6.16
CA TYR A 58 1.77 -4.38 6.23
C TYR A 58 2.11 -5.84 6.14
N VAL A 59 1.28 -6.67 6.75
CA VAL A 59 1.20 -8.09 6.40
C VAL A 59 -0.10 -8.27 5.65
N VAL A 60 -0.01 -8.75 4.42
CA VAL A 60 -1.16 -8.96 3.54
C VAL A 60 -1.32 -10.45 3.25
N ALA A 61 -2.56 -10.93 3.29
CA ALA A 61 -2.90 -12.27 2.82
C ALA A 61 -3.57 -12.11 1.47
N VAL A 62 -3.09 -12.85 0.48
CA VAL A 62 -3.53 -12.71 -0.91
C VAL A 62 -3.86 -14.10 -1.47
N LYS A 63 -4.93 -14.18 -2.25
CA LYS A 63 -5.31 -15.38 -3.00
C LYS A 63 -5.16 -15.10 -4.49
N ASP A 64 -4.38 -15.91 -5.17
CA ASP A 64 -4.18 -15.81 -6.62
C ASP A 64 -4.52 -17.17 -7.24
N GLY A 65 -5.71 -17.29 -7.78
CA GLY A 65 -6.25 -18.57 -8.20
C GLY A 65 -6.45 -19.48 -6.99
N GLU A 66 -5.79 -20.64 -6.99
CA GLU A 66 -5.80 -21.59 -5.86
C GLU A 66 -4.69 -21.29 -4.85
N ASN A 67 -3.75 -20.42 -5.19
CA ASN A 67 -2.59 -20.14 -4.35
C ASN A 67 -2.93 -19.06 -3.32
N ARG A 68 -2.64 -19.37 -2.06
CA ARG A 68 -2.75 -18.42 -0.96
C ARG A 68 -1.37 -18.13 -0.41
N SER A 69 -1.08 -16.87 -0.17
CA SER A 69 0.22 -16.47 0.35
C SER A 69 0.07 -15.31 1.31
N GLN A 70 1.07 -15.16 2.16
CA GLN A 70 1.21 -13.97 3.00
C GLN A 70 2.49 -13.26 2.59
N LYS A 71 2.42 -11.95 2.55
CA LYS A 71 3.55 -11.10 2.17
C LYS A 71 3.69 -9.97 3.18
N ARG A 72 4.92 -9.57 3.40
CA ARG A 72 5.20 -8.29 4.03
C ARG A 72 5.35 -7.26 2.92
N LEU A 73 4.60 -6.18 3.04
CA LEU A 73 4.58 -5.10 2.07
C LEU A 73 5.01 -3.82 2.75
N VAL A 74 6.07 -3.18 2.24
CA VAL A 74 6.54 -1.89 2.76
C VAL A 74 6.23 -0.82 1.73
N VAL A 75 5.47 0.19 2.15
CA VAL A 75 5.02 1.29 1.28
C VAL A 75 5.52 2.60 1.86
N THR A 76 6.21 3.39 1.05
CA THR A 76 6.67 4.72 1.45
C THR A 76 5.70 5.76 0.90
N VAL A 77 5.11 6.53 1.80
CA VAL A 77 4.13 7.57 1.44
C VAL A 77 4.59 8.93 1.97
N LYS A 78 4.18 9.96 1.27
CA LYS A 78 4.44 11.34 1.68
C LYS A 78 3.11 12.06 1.83
N GLU A 79 3.01 12.94 2.83
CA GLU A 79 1.85 13.81 2.97
C GLU A 79 1.71 14.69 1.73
N GLU A 80 0.50 14.75 1.21
CA GLU A 80 0.14 15.60 0.09
C GLU A 80 -1.30 16.07 0.28
N PRO A 81 -1.49 17.28 0.82
CA PRO A 81 -2.85 17.76 1.13
C PRO A 81 -3.77 17.85 -0.09
N ALA A 82 -3.21 18.02 -1.29
CA ALA A 82 -4.00 18.07 -2.52
C ALA A 82 -4.41 16.69 -3.02
N ALA A 83 -3.80 15.62 -2.52
CA ALA A 83 -4.17 14.26 -2.90
C ALA A 83 -5.51 13.87 -2.27
N ARG A 84 -6.25 13.02 -2.96
CA ARG A 84 -7.59 12.62 -2.53
C ARG A 84 -7.64 12.08 -1.09
N TYR A 85 -6.63 11.33 -0.69
CA TYR A 85 -6.57 10.74 0.65
C TYR A 85 -5.45 11.32 1.52
N GLY A 86 -4.89 12.46 1.10
CA GLY A 86 -3.91 13.19 1.92
C GLY A 86 -2.48 12.68 1.85
N PHE A 87 -2.23 11.60 1.13
CA PHE A 87 -0.91 10.99 0.98
C PHE A 87 -0.72 10.47 -0.43
N GLN A 88 0.54 10.32 -0.83
CA GLN A 88 0.90 9.69 -2.10
C GLN A 88 2.05 8.71 -1.89
N VAL A 89 1.96 7.56 -2.55
CA VAL A 89 3.07 6.61 -2.66
C VAL A 89 4.16 7.25 -3.51
N ILE A 90 5.38 7.30 -2.99
CA ILE A 90 6.49 8.00 -3.64
C ILE A 90 7.61 7.07 -4.12
N ALA A 91 7.50 5.78 -3.84
CA ALA A 91 8.48 4.79 -4.28
C ALA A 91 7.75 3.47 -4.51
N LYS A 92 8.32 2.61 -5.35
CA LYS A 92 7.79 1.28 -5.57
C LYS A 92 7.71 0.54 -4.24
N PRO A 93 6.56 -0.04 -3.88
CA PRO A 93 6.47 -0.86 -2.68
C PRO A 93 7.40 -2.07 -2.74
N GLU A 94 7.89 -2.48 -1.59
CA GLU A 94 8.76 -3.64 -1.47
C GLU A 94 7.98 -4.81 -0.89
N LEU A 95 8.03 -5.95 -1.58
CA LEU A 95 7.37 -7.18 -1.16
C LEU A 95 8.39 -8.21 -0.73
N SER A 96 8.10 -8.91 0.35
CA SER A 96 8.90 -10.05 0.79
C SER A 96 7.97 -11.11 1.37
N ASN A 97 8.49 -12.33 1.49
CA ASN A 97 7.71 -13.44 2.05
C ASN A 97 7.49 -13.22 3.56
N TYR A 98 6.34 -13.65 4.04
CA TYR A 98 6.00 -13.59 5.45
C TYR A 98 5.39 -14.93 5.90
N PRO A 99 5.90 -15.53 7.01
CA PRO A 99 7.17 -15.19 7.65
C PRO A 99 8.33 -15.59 6.74
N LYS A 100 9.52 -15.12 7.10
CA LYS A 100 10.72 -15.44 6.30
C LYS A 100 10.99 -16.93 6.33
#